data_931da1172b1c09791772b39d4ba570fe
#
_entry.id   931da1172b1c09791772b39d4ba570fe
#
_cell.length_a   1.000
_cell.length_b   1.000
_cell.length_c   1.000
_cell.angle_alpha   90.00
_cell.angle_beta   90.00
_cell.angle_gamma   90.00
#
_symmetry.space_group_name_H-M   'P 1'
#
loop_
_entity.id
_entity.type
_entity.pdbx_description
1 polymer ?
#
loop_
_entity_poly.entity_id
_entity_poly.type
_entity_poly.pdbx_seq_one_letter_code
_entity_poly.pdbx_strand_id
1 'polypeptide(L)'
;MNFQSKTINASGNAKTVKGDGEYLTAVMYLAPYKLSGEGNLCPMAELAACHKGCLNTAGRGKFDKIQEARIRKSRWFLRDQQSFMEQLDKDIDRFRTKCFDNGVKPVVRLNGTSDIRWENFQVPDGAANFFEEYPDVQFYDYTKIPNRKVKGIKNYSLVWSYSAANKKYMDYVSAAKSAGMNIAVVFRDENFPRKFLNYPVINGDKDDLRFLDPKNVVVGLKAKGAAKKDKSGFVVDI
;
A
#
# COMPACT_ATOMS: atom_id res chain seq x y z
N MET A 1 16.47 8.41 10.23
CA MET A 1 16.85 6.98 10.49
C MET A 1 16.69 6.18 9.21
N ASN A 2 17.59 5.22 8.95
CA ASN A 2 17.55 4.35 7.77
C ASN A 2 17.49 2.89 8.22
N PHE A 3 16.59 2.09 7.65
CA PHE A 3 16.49 0.65 7.86
C PHE A 3 16.40 -0.06 6.51
N GLN A 4 17.24 -1.07 6.31
CA GLN A 4 17.24 -1.91 5.11
C GLN A 4 17.26 -3.38 5.50
N SER A 5 16.40 -4.15 4.86
CA SER A 5 16.34 -5.60 5.04
C SER A 5 16.01 -6.29 3.71
N LYS A 6 15.87 -7.63 3.74
CA LYS A 6 15.53 -8.40 2.53
C LYS A 6 14.10 -8.14 2.06
N THR A 7 13.16 -7.94 2.98
CA THR A 7 11.73 -7.83 2.65
C THR A 7 11.21 -6.39 2.73
N ILE A 8 11.44 -5.67 3.83
CA ILE A 8 10.95 -4.31 4.07
C ILE A 8 12.09 -3.29 4.18
N ASN A 9 11.84 -2.04 3.84
CA ASN A 9 12.84 -0.98 3.92
C ASN A 9 12.21 0.34 4.39
N ALA A 10 12.85 1.02 5.33
CA ALA A 10 12.52 2.36 5.78
C ALA A 10 13.58 3.36 5.31
N SER A 11 13.73 3.52 4.00
CA SER A 11 14.69 4.45 3.40
C SER A 11 14.28 4.83 1.99
N GLY A 12 14.51 6.07 1.63
CA GLY A 12 14.41 6.55 0.26
C GLY A 12 13.01 6.86 -0.28
N ASN A 13 11.95 6.73 0.51
CA ASN A 13 10.64 7.27 0.15
C ASN A 13 10.48 8.67 0.76
N ALA A 14 10.37 9.69 -0.08
CA ALA A 14 10.27 11.09 0.37
C ALA A 14 9.05 11.35 1.27
N LYS A 15 7.97 10.56 1.15
CA LYS A 15 6.77 10.70 1.99
C LYS A 15 6.94 10.09 3.37
N THR A 16 7.66 8.96 3.48
CA THR A 16 7.90 8.29 4.76
C THR A 16 9.00 8.97 5.57
N VAL A 17 9.87 9.75 4.92
CA VAL A 17 10.91 10.58 5.56
C VAL A 17 10.33 11.92 6.04
N LYS A 18 9.26 12.41 5.43
CA LYS A 18 8.58 13.67 5.78
C LYS A 18 7.56 13.54 6.93
N GLY A 19 7.53 12.40 7.60
CA GLY A 19 6.65 12.19 8.75
C GLY A 19 6.89 13.21 9.87
N ASP A 20 6.01 13.20 10.84
CA ASP A 20 6.02 14.07 12.02
C ASP A 20 7.20 13.84 12.99
N GLY A 21 8.10 12.93 12.66
CA GLY A 21 9.20 12.49 13.54
C GLY A 21 8.78 11.48 14.60
N GLU A 22 7.48 11.25 14.78
CA GLU A 22 6.93 10.29 15.75
C GLU A 22 6.89 8.86 15.19
N TYR A 23 6.68 8.73 13.88
CA TYR A 23 6.55 7.46 13.19
C TYR A 23 7.67 7.20 12.17
N LEU A 24 8.17 5.96 12.13
CA LEU A 24 9.02 5.49 11.05
C LEU A 24 8.27 4.42 10.24
N THR A 25 8.19 4.59 8.92
CA THR A 25 7.49 3.64 8.05
C THR A 25 8.46 2.78 7.24
N ALA A 26 8.36 1.47 7.39
CA ALA A 26 8.97 0.49 6.49
C ALA A 26 7.97 0.01 5.45
N VAL A 27 8.41 -0.12 4.20
CA VAL A 27 7.56 -0.52 3.08
C VAL A 27 8.13 -1.74 2.39
N MET A 28 7.29 -2.73 2.12
CA MET A 28 7.58 -3.84 1.22
C MET A 28 7.12 -3.51 -0.20
N TYR A 29 8.05 -3.65 -1.15
CA TYR A 29 7.74 -3.48 -2.56
C TYR A 29 7.93 -4.81 -3.29
N LEU A 30 6.85 -5.39 -3.76
CA LEU A 30 6.81 -6.54 -4.67
C LEU A 30 6.53 -6.07 -6.11
N ALA A 31 6.86 -6.89 -7.09
CA ALA A 31 6.51 -6.63 -8.48
C ALA A 31 4.98 -6.67 -8.63
N PRO A 32 4.34 -5.59 -9.12
CA PRO A 32 2.89 -5.53 -9.20
C PRO A 32 2.31 -6.45 -10.28
N TYR A 33 1.05 -6.83 -10.11
CA TYR A 33 0.28 -7.55 -11.09
C TYR A 33 1.03 -8.81 -11.56
N LYS A 34 1.15 -9.08 -12.84
CA LYS A 34 1.83 -10.24 -13.44
C LYS A 34 3.31 -10.00 -13.77
N LEU A 35 3.91 -8.90 -13.28
CA LEU A 35 5.27 -8.49 -13.67
C LEU A 35 6.35 -9.50 -13.25
N SER A 36 6.11 -10.31 -12.23
CA SER A 36 7.04 -11.39 -11.82
C SER A 36 7.17 -12.51 -12.87
N GLY A 37 6.15 -12.68 -13.73
CA GLY A 37 6.03 -13.79 -14.67
C GLY A 37 5.49 -15.08 -14.05
N GLU A 38 5.24 -15.15 -12.73
CA GLU A 38 4.88 -16.39 -12.02
C GLU A 38 3.52 -16.35 -11.32
N GLY A 39 2.94 -15.18 -11.18
CA GLY A 39 1.65 -15.04 -10.53
C GLY A 39 1.14 -13.61 -10.56
N ASN A 40 -0.07 -13.40 -10.07
CA ASN A 40 -0.70 -12.09 -10.00
C ASN A 40 -0.81 -11.62 -8.55
N LEU A 41 -0.01 -10.62 -8.19
CA LEU A 41 -0.01 -10.02 -6.86
C LEU A 41 -0.95 -8.79 -6.73
N CYS A 42 -1.76 -8.51 -7.77
CA CYS A 42 -2.76 -7.45 -7.78
C CYS A 42 -4.04 -7.94 -8.52
N PRO A 43 -4.89 -8.76 -7.87
CA PRO A 43 -6.00 -9.43 -8.56
C PRO A 43 -7.01 -8.49 -9.21
N MET A 44 -7.18 -7.28 -8.69
CA MET A 44 -8.12 -6.28 -9.21
C MET A 44 -7.50 -5.32 -10.24
N ALA A 45 -6.23 -5.51 -10.62
CA ALA A 45 -5.49 -4.54 -11.43
C ALA A 45 -6.06 -4.32 -12.84
N GLU A 46 -6.59 -5.38 -13.47
CA GLU A 46 -7.25 -5.30 -14.78
C GLU A 46 -8.59 -4.59 -14.68
N LEU A 47 -9.44 -5.01 -13.74
CA LEU A 47 -10.77 -4.44 -13.55
C LEU A 47 -10.71 -2.95 -13.20
N ALA A 48 -9.74 -2.55 -12.38
CA ALA A 48 -9.50 -1.16 -12.01
C ALA A 48 -8.60 -0.40 -13.01
N ALA A 49 -8.10 -1.06 -14.05
CA ALA A 49 -7.15 -0.57 -15.04
C ALA A 49 -5.86 0.06 -14.47
N CYS A 50 -5.60 -0.10 -13.17
CA CYS A 50 -4.49 0.53 -12.48
C CYS A 50 -3.12 -0.03 -12.86
N HIS A 51 -3.05 -1.22 -13.47
CA HIS A 51 -1.81 -1.81 -13.99
C HIS A 51 -1.14 -0.91 -15.04
N LYS A 52 -1.94 -0.15 -15.82
CA LYS A 52 -1.45 0.78 -16.85
C LYS A 52 -0.79 2.04 -16.24
N GLY A 53 -1.30 2.49 -15.10
CA GLY A 53 -0.81 3.67 -14.38
C GLY A 53 -0.11 3.35 -13.06
N CYS A 54 0.42 2.12 -12.89
CA CYS A 54 0.97 1.66 -11.63
C CYS A 54 2.12 2.55 -11.13
N LEU A 55 2.11 2.83 -9.81
CA LEU A 55 3.17 3.58 -9.11
C LEU A 55 4.56 2.95 -9.28
N ASN A 56 4.63 1.65 -9.63
CA ASN A 56 5.87 0.96 -9.94
C ASN A 56 6.69 1.62 -11.05
N THR A 57 6.05 2.40 -11.92
CA THR A 57 6.68 3.15 -13.02
C THR A 57 7.17 4.55 -12.61
N ALA A 58 6.99 4.95 -11.34
CA ALA A 58 7.30 6.28 -10.85
C ALA A 58 8.57 6.32 -9.97
N GLY A 59 9.22 7.47 -9.95
CA GLY A 59 10.37 7.75 -9.10
C GLY A 59 11.49 6.72 -9.28
N ARG A 60 12.11 6.30 -8.17
CA ARG A 60 13.16 5.26 -8.18
C ARG A 60 12.63 3.89 -8.63
N GLY A 61 11.32 3.65 -8.55
CA GLY A 61 10.70 2.40 -8.98
C GLY A 61 10.93 2.06 -10.45
N LYS A 62 11.19 3.06 -11.31
CA LYS A 62 11.43 2.87 -12.74
C LYS A 62 12.83 2.30 -13.09
N PHE A 63 13.80 2.31 -12.16
CA PHE A 63 15.15 1.83 -12.44
C PHE A 63 15.19 0.30 -12.51
N ASP A 64 15.90 -0.26 -13.48
CA ASP A 64 15.96 -1.70 -13.77
C ASP A 64 16.39 -2.51 -12.54
N LYS A 65 17.43 -2.09 -11.83
CA LYS A 65 17.89 -2.74 -10.59
C LYS A 65 16.79 -2.84 -9.52
N ILE A 66 15.92 -1.82 -9.42
CA ILE A 66 14.79 -1.81 -8.47
C ILE A 66 13.69 -2.75 -8.97
N GLN A 67 13.39 -2.73 -10.27
CA GLN A 67 12.42 -3.65 -10.89
C GLN A 67 12.85 -5.11 -10.70
N GLU A 68 14.10 -5.43 -11.01
CA GLU A 68 14.66 -6.76 -10.81
C GLU A 68 14.60 -7.23 -9.34
N ALA A 69 14.94 -6.35 -8.41
CA ALA A 69 14.85 -6.66 -6.98
C ALA A 69 13.41 -6.97 -6.54
N ARG A 70 12.41 -6.23 -7.06
CA ARG A 70 11.00 -6.49 -6.83
C ARG A 70 10.56 -7.82 -7.45
N ILE A 71 10.99 -8.10 -8.68
CA ILE A 71 10.70 -9.36 -9.38
C ILE A 71 11.29 -10.55 -8.62
N ARG A 72 12.57 -10.50 -8.23
CA ARG A 72 13.20 -11.57 -7.42
C ARG A 72 12.46 -11.82 -6.12
N LYS A 73 12.09 -10.75 -5.40
CA LYS A 73 11.33 -10.85 -4.16
C LYS A 73 9.93 -11.46 -4.36
N SER A 74 9.24 -11.07 -5.43
CA SER A 74 7.93 -11.62 -5.78
C SER A 74 7.99 -13.10 -6.16
N ARG A 75 9.01 -13.49 -6.92
CA ARG A 75 9.27 -14.91 -7.24
C ARG A 75 9.58 -15.71 -6.00
N TRP A 76 10.36 -15.17 -5.07
CA TRP A 76 10.61 -15.83 -3.79
C TRP A 76 9.31 -16.05 -3.01
N PHE A 77 8.47 -15.02 -2.85
CA PHE A 77 7.16 -15.14 -2.19
C PHE A 77 6.26 -16.21 -2.87
N LEU A 78 6.29 -16.30 -4.20
CA LEU A 78 5.44 -17.22 -4.96
C LEU A 78 5.96 -18.67 -4.97
N ARG A 79 7.29 -18.85 -4.93
CA ARG A 79 7.93 -20.17 -5.04
C ARG A 79 8.17 -20.83 -3.68
N ASP A 80 8.54 -20.04 -2.70
CA ASP A 80 8.91 -20.48 -1.35
C ASP A 80 8.34 -19.52 -0.32
N GLN A 81 7.02 -19.63 -0.15
CA GLN A 81 6.25 -18.77 0.72
C GLN A 81 6.68 -18.91 2.18
N GLN A 82 6.99 -20.14 2.63
CA GLN A 82 7.41 -20.41 4.00
C GLN A 82 8.67 -19.62 4.36
N SER A 83 9.74 -19.79 3.57
CA SER A 83 11.01 -19.08 3.79
C SER A 83 10.86 -17.56 3.66
N PHE A 84 9.97 -17.09 2.75
CA PHE A 84 9.67 -15.68 2.64
C PHE A 84 8.99 -15.12 3.89
N MET A 85 8.00 -15.82 4.44
CA MET A 85 7.26 -15.41 5.63
C MET A 85 8.15 -15.41 6.88
N GLU A 86 9.02 -16.43 7.05
CA GLU A 86 10.02 -16.46 8.13
C GLU A 86 10.99 -15.28 8.06
N GLN A 87 11.42 -14.90 6.85
CA GLN A 87 12.29 -13.74 6.69
C GLN A 87 11.54 -12.43 6.93
N LEU A 88 10.27 -12.33 6.50
CA LEU A 88 9.45 -11.15 6.73
C LEU A 88 9.21 -10.93 8.22
N ASP A 89 8.94 -12.00 8.96
CA ASP A 89 8.80 -11.98 10.40
C ASP A 89 10.04 -11.42 11.08
N LYS A 90 11.22 -12.01 10.81
CA LYS A 90 12.51 -11.53 11.31
C LYS A 90 12.79 -10.07 10.95
N ASP A 91 12.41 -9.64 9.76
CA ASP A 91 12.64 -8.27 9.30
C ASP A 91 11.70 -7.28 9.99
N ILE A 92 10.45 -7.64 10.27
CA ILE A 92 9.51 -6.81 11.04
C ILE A 92 9.98 -6.67 12.49
N ASP A 93 10.36 -7.75 13.14
CA ASP A 93 10.84 -7.72 14.52
C ASP A 93 12.09 -6.84 14.68
N ARG A 94 13.09 -7.02 13.80
CA ARG A 94 14.28 -6.16 13.77
C ARG A 94 13.95 -4.68 13.52
N PHE A 95 12.98 -4.41 12.65
CA PHE A 95 12.55 -3.05 12.38
C PHE A 95 11.85 -2.43 13.59
N ARG A 96 10.94 -3.19 14.21
CA ARG A 96 10.24 -2.82 15.43
C ARG A 96 11.21 -2.49 16.58
N THR A 97 12.16 -3.38 16.86
CA THR A 97 13.21 -3.18 17.88
C THR A 97 14.00 -1.91 17.60
N LYS A 98 14.45 -1.72 16.35
CA LYS A 98 15.17 -0.51 15.95
C LYS A 98 14.34 0.77 16.14
N CYS A 99 13.04 0.73 15.92
CA CYS A 99 12.17 1.89 16.16
C CYS A 99 12.13 2.23 17.66
N PHE A 100 11.94 1.23 18.52
CA PHE A 100 11.91 1.44 19.97
C PHE A 100 13.23 1.97 20.53
N ASP A 101 14.35 1.42 20.11
CA ASP A 101 15.69 1.88 20.50
C ASP A 101 15.93 3.36 20.14
N ASN A 102 15.20 3.88 19.17
CA ASN A 102 15.31 5.27 18.72
C ASN A 102 14.10 6.15 19.12
N GLY A 103 13.21 5.66 19.98
CA GLY A 103 12.08 6.42 20.50
C GLY A 103 11.03 6.79 19.44
N VAL A 104 10.90 6.03 18.34
CA VAL A 104 9.90 6.26 17.29
C VAL A 104 8.96 5.06 17.17
N LYS A 105 7.72 5.32 16.75
CA LYS A 105 6.70 4.28 16.59
C LYS A 105 6.87 3.54 15.25
N PRO A 106 6.87 2.20 15.24
CA PRO A 106 7.00 1.42 14.02
C PRO A 106 5.70 1.43 13.20
N VAL A 107 5.84 1.65 11.90
CA VAL A 107 4.75 1.55 10.92
C VAL A 107 5.21 0.67 9.76
N VAL A 108 4.37 -0.29 9.35
CA VAL A 108 4.69 -1.19 8.24
C VAL A 108 3.62 -1.12 7.17
N ARG A 109 4.05 -1.00 5.92
CA ARG A 109 3.22 -1.09 4.74
C ARG A 109 3.63 -2.31 3.91
N LEU A 110 2.79 -3.35 3.91
CA LEU A 110 3.08 -4.62 3.24
C LEU A 110 2.75 -4.61 1.75
N ASN A 111 1.85 -3.73 1.30
CA ASN A 111 1.45 -3.60 -0.10
C ASN A 111 1.94 -2.28 -0.72
N GLY A 112 3.25 -2.10 -0.84
CA GLY A 112 3.82 -0.91 -1.48
C GLY A 112 3.48 -0.79 -2.97
N THR A 113 3.50 -1.91 -3.69
CA THR A 113 3.14 -2.03 -5.11
C THR A 113 2.38 -3.32 -5.44
N SER A 114 1.89 -4.04 -4.45
CA SER A 114 1.02 -5.22 -4.53
C SER A 114 -0.34 -4.94 -3.91
N ASP A 115 -1.24 -5.91 -3.96
CA ASP A 115 -2.52 -5.89 -3.24
C ASP A 115 -2.84 -7.32 -2.78
N ILE A 116 -2.17 -7.74 -1.70
CA ILE A 116 -2.23 -9.07 -1.10
C ILE A 116 -3.06 -8.99 0.18
N ARG A 117 -3.86 -10.01 0.45
CA ARG A 117 -4.66 -10.17 1.68
C ARG A 117 -3.79 -10.73 2.79
N TRP A 118 -2.93 -9.90 3.38
CA TRP A 118 -2.01 -10.33 4.45
C TRP A 118 -2.71 -10.86 5.70
N GLU A 119 -3.97 -10.50 5.92
CA GLU A 119 -4.80 -11.06 6.97
C GLU A 119 -5.09 -12.57 6.85
N ASN A 120 -4.80 -13.16 5.69
CA ASN A 120 -5.01 -14.59 5.42
C ASN A 120 -3.70 -15.41 5.54
N PHE A 121 -2.58 -14.80 5.89
CA PHE A 121 -1.29 -15.48 5.95
C PHE A 121 -0.84 -15.61 7.40
N GLN A 122 -0.78 -16.85 7.89
CA GLN A 122 -0.26 -17.16 9.20
C GLN A 122 1.24 -16.86 9.28
N VAL A 123 1.68 -16.33 10.42
CA VAL A 123 3.10 -16.17 10.72
C VAL A 123 3.67 -17.56 11.04
N PRO A 124 4.83 -17.95 10.47
CA PRO A 124 5.46 -19.23 10.80
C PRO A 124 5.70 -19.35 12.29
N ASP A 125 5.22 -20.43 12.89
CA ASP A 125 5.29 -20.72 14.34
C ASP A 125 4.73 -19.61 15.25
N GLY A 126 3.89 -18.70 14.69
CA GLY A 126 3.35 -17.52 15.35
C GLY A 126 1.83 -17.38 15.23
N ALA A 127 1.35 -16.15 15.36
CA ALA A 127 -0.07 -15.79 15.33
C ALA A 127 -0.74 -16.03 13.96
N ALA A 128 -2.07 -15.88 13.91
CA ALA A 128 -2.85 -16.10 12.69
C ALA A 128 -2.49 -15.15 11.54
N ASN A 129 -1.87 -14.02 11.84
CA ASN A 129 -1.35 -13.06 10.86
C ASN A 129 -0.36 -12.07 11.52
N PHE A 130 0.36 -11.29 10.71
CA PHE A 130 1.34 -10.30 11.21
C PHE A 130 0.73 -9.19 12.06
N PHE A 131 -0.55 -8.89 11.91
CA PHE A 131 -1.20 -7.84 12.69
C PHE A 131 -1.43 -8.29 14.13
N GLU A 132 -1.72 -9.57 14.34
CA GLU A 132 -1.87 -10.18 15.66
C GLU A 132 -0.50 -10.47 16.30
N GLU A 133 0.50 -10.85 15.50
CA GLU A 133 1.87 -11.09 15.96
C GLU A 133 2.54 -9.82 16.49
N TYR A 134 2.26 -8.66 15.83
CA TYR A 134 2.87 -7.38 16.17
C TYR A 134 1.81 -6.33 16.54
N PRO A 135 1.12 -6.46 17.71
CA PRO A 135 0.03 -5.56 18.10
C PRO A 135 0.50 -4.12 18.37
N ASP A 136 1.77 -3.90 18.59
CA ASP A 136 2.45 -2.62 18.82
C ASP A 136 3.04 -1.99 17.53
N VAL A 137 2.92 -2.67 16.40
CA VAL A 137 3.24 -2.13 15.08
C VAL A 137 1.97 -1.66 14.38
N GLN A 138 1.95 -0.43 13.90
CA GLN A 138 0.86 0.07 13.06
C GLN A 138 1.05 -0.40 11.62
N PHE A 139 0.03 -1.03 11.05
CA PHE A 139 0.00 -1.39 9.63
C PHE A 139 -1.00 -0.55 8.86
N TYR A 140 -0.71 -0.27 7.59
CA TYR A 140 -1.67 0.33 6.68
C TYR A 140 -1.36 -0.03 5.24
N ASP A 141 -2.41 -0.08 4.40
CA ASP A 141 -2.28 -0.31 2.97
C ASP A 141 -3.38 0.38 2.17
N TYR A 142 -3.16 0.46 0.86
CA TYR A 142 -4.20 0.75 -0.11
C TYR A 142 -4.68 -0.56 -0.72
N THR A 143 -5.98 -0.71 -0.91
CA THR A 143 -6.55 -1.93 -1.49
C THR A 143 -7.59 -1.62 -2.57
N LYS A 144 -7.73 -2.54 -3.49
CA LYS A 144 -8.80 -2.64 -4.49
C LYS A 144 -9.62 -3.92 -4.32
N ILE A 145 -9.24 -4.76 -3.37
CA ILE A 145 -9.88 -6.05 -3.13
C ILE A 145 -11.11 -5.86 -2.23
N PRO A 146 -12.34 -6.18 -2.70
CA PRO A 146 -13.53 -6.12 -1.88
C PRO A 146 -13.54 -7.19 -0.79
N ASN A 147 -14.36 -6.99 0.23
CA ASN A 147 -14.65 -7.98 1.28
C ASN A 147 -13.39 -8.46 2.03
N ARG A 148 -12.46 -7.55 2.33
CA ARG A 148 -11.30 -7.84 3.19
C ARG A 148 -11.78 -8.15 4.62
N LYS A 149 -11.29 -9.24 5.21
CA LYS A 149 -11.64 -9.69 6.57
C LYS A 149 -10.75 -8.99 7.61
N VAL A 150 -10.81 -7.67 7.67
CA VAL A 150 -9.97 -6.85 8.57
C VAL A 150 -10.74 -6.18 9.70
N LYS A 151 -12.06 -6.42 9.78
CA LYS A 151 -12.89 -5.90 10.87
C LYS A 151 -12.42 -6.49 12.19
N GLY A 152 -12.08 -5.61 13.14
CA GLY A 152 -11.55 -6.03 14.46
C GLY A 152 -10.03 -6.02 14.58
N ILE A 153 -9.28 -5.93 13.48
CA ILE A 153 -7.83 -5.75 13.51
C ILE A 153 -7.55 -4.27 13.78
N LYS A 154 -7.19 -3.95 15.03
CA LYS A 154 -7.09 -2.56 15.52
C LYS A 154 -5.90 -1.79 14.96
N ASN A 155 -4.81 -2.47 14.67
CA ASN A 155 -3.55 -1.91 14.19
C ASN A 155 -3.37 -2.04 12.67
N TYR A 156 -4.44 -2.29 11.91
CA TYR A 156 -4.39 -2.34 10.44
C TYR A 156 -5.43 -1.40 9.81
N SER A 157 -4.96 -0.40 9.10
CA SER A 157 -5.78 0.60 8.41
C SER A 157 -5.76 0.39 6.90
N LEU A 158 -6.93 0.29 6.27
CA LEU A 158 -7.08 0.16 4.83
C LEU A 158 -7.72 1.41 4.23
N VAL A 159 -7.14 1.89 3.13
CA VAL A 159 -7.72 2.93 2.28
C VAL A 159 -8.15 2.30 0.97
N TRP A 160 -9.39 2.52 0.56
CA TRP A 160 -9.88 2.01 -0.72
C TRP A 160 -9.31 2.83 -1.88
N SER A 161 -8.73 2.18 -2.87
CA SER A 161 -8.17 2.88 -4.04
C SER A 161 -9.19 2.95 -5.17
N TYR A 162 -9.60 4.16 -5.52
CA TYR A 162 -10.61 4.48 -6.54
C TYR A 162 -10.16 4.14 -7.96
N SER A 163 -11.12 3.80 -8.80
CA SER A 163 -11.04 3.82 -10.25
C SER A 163 -12.46 3.90 -10.85
N ALA A 164 -12.64 4.70 -11.89
CA ALA A 164 -13.86 4.75 -12.70
C ALA A 164 -13.74 3.92 -13.99
N ALA A 165 -12.68 3.16 -14.17
CA ALA A 165 -12.40 2.43 -15.39
C ALA A 165 -13.45 1.36 -15.75
N ASN A 166 -14.21 0.87 -14.76
CA ASN A 166 -15.18 -0.18 -14.96
C ASN A 166 -16.40 0.01 -14.04
N LYS A 167 -17.62 -0.15 -14.58
CA LYS A 167 -18.87 0.01 -13.84
C LYS A 167 -18.95 -0.93 -12.63
N LYS A 168 -18.61 -2.20 -12.81
CA LYS A 168 -18.59 -3.19 -11.70
C LYS A 168 -17.61 -2.78 -10.60
N TYR A 169 -16.48 -2.15 -10.96
CA TYR A 169 -15.54 -1.65 -9.95
C TYR A 169 -16.12 -0.48 -9.16
N MET A 170 -16.93 0.37 -9.78
CA MET A 170 -17.63 1.46 -9.10
C MET A 170 -18.62 0.98 -8.02
N ASP A 171 -19.22 -0.19 -8.20
CA ASP A 171 -20.06 -0.81 -7.16
C ASP A 171 -19.24 -1.12 -5.89
N TYR A 172 -18.00 -1.60 -6.06
CA TYR A 172 -17.08 -1.81 -4.93
C TYR A 172 -16.63 -0.50 -4.27
N VAL A 173 -16.43 0.56 -5.04
CA VAL A 173 -16.15 1.91 -4.48
C VAL A 173 -17.30 2.37 -3.60
N SER A 174 -18.54 2.20 -4.07
CA SER A 174 -19.75 2.55 -3.32
C SER A 174 -19.86 1.73 -2.03
N ALA A 175 -19.61 0.43 -2.08
CA ALA A 175 -19.59 -0.46 -0.92
C ALA A 175 -18.51 -0.06 0.10
N ALA A 176 -17.29 0.23 -0.34
CA ALA A 176 -16.20 0.67 0.52
C ALA A 176 -16.54 2.00 1.23
N LYS A 177 -17.14 2.94 0.51
CA LYS A 177 -17.63 4.20 1.07
C LYS A 177 -18.70 3.97 2.14
N SER A 178 -19.70 3.12 1.86
CA SER A 178 -20.75 2.76 2.81
C SER A 178 -20.21 2.06 4.05
N ALA A 179 -19.11 1.34 3.94
CA ALA A 179 -18.37 0.75 5.06
C ALA A 179 -17.50 1.75 5.85
N GLY A 180 -17.54 3.05 5.49
CA GLY A 180 -16.80 4.12 6.18
C GLY A 180 -15.30 4.15 5.86
N MET A 181 -14.86 3.50 4.78
CA MET A 181 -13.46 3.56 4.36
C MET A 181 -13.14 4.92 3.73
N ASN A 182 -11.94 5.43 3.99
CA ASN A 182 -11.38 6.52 3.22
C ASN A 182 -11.06 6.06 1.79
N ILE A 183 -11.20 6.97 0.83
CA ILE A 183 -11.07 6.65 -0.60
C ILE A 183 -9.85 7.39 -1.19
N ALA A 184 -8.83 6.68 -1.60
CA ALA A 184 -7.69 7.26 -2.32
C ALA A 184 -8.03 7.43 -3.80
N VAL A 185 -7.87 8.64 -4.31
CA VAL A 185 -8.14 9.01 -5.70
C VAL A 185 -6.89 9.59 -6.33
N VAL A 186 -6.51 9.07 -7.49
CA VAL A 186 -5.41 9.64 -8.28
C VAL A 186 -5.98 10.69 -9.22
N PHE A 187 -5.64 11.95 -9.00
CA PHE A 187 -6.00 13.07 -9.86
C PHE A 187 -4.87 13.39 -10.85
N ARG A 188 -5.22 13.97 -12.00
CA ARG A 188 -4.25 14.30 -13.05
C ARG A 188 -3.14 15.22 -12.55
N ASP A 189 -3.50 16.23 -11.80
CA ASP A 189 -2.58 17.20 -11.22
C ASP A 189 -2.80 17.38 -9.70
N GLU A 190 -2.24 18.42 -9.11
CA GLU A 190 -2.28 18.69 -7.67
C GLU A 190 -3.38 19.67 -7.24
N ASN A 191 -4.18 20.18 -8.20
CA ASN A 191 -5.30 21.06 -7.92
C ASN A 191 -6.52 20.22 -7.54
N PHE A 192 -6.49 19.65 -6.35
CA PHE A 192 -7.56 18.77 -5.88
C PHE A 192 -8.88 19.55 -5.68
N PRO A 193 -10.04 18.98 -6.04
CA PRO A 193 -11.33 19.59 -5.76
C PRO A 193 -11.58 19.63 -4.25
N ARG A 194 -12.38 20.58 -3.77
CA ARG A 194 -12.75 20.63 -2.33
C ARG A 194 -13.50 19.37 -1.88
N LYS A 195 -14.30 18.77 -2.77
CA LYS A 195 -15.07 17.53 -2.52
C LYS A 195 -15.00 16.62 -3.74
N PHE A 196 -14.98 15.33 -3.49
CA PHE A 196 -15.14 14.28 -4.49
C PHE A 196 -15.93 13.11 -3.87
N LEU A 197 -16.85 12.48 -4.59
CA LEU A 197 -17.76 11.46 -4.05
C LEU A 197 -18.53 11.93 -2.78
N ASN A 198 -18.84 13.23 -2.68
CA ASN A 198 -19.44 13.86 -1.50
C ASN A 198 -18.60 13.82 -0.21
N TYR A 199 -17.33 13.45 -0.29
CA TYR A 199 -16.36 13.55 0.81
C TYR A 199 -15.42 14.74 0.60
N PRO A 200 -14.96 15.39 1.68
CA PRO A 200 -13.88 16.37 1.57
C PRO A 200 -12.60 15.72 1.06
N VAL A 201 -11.83 16.44 0.25
CA VAL A 201 -10.56 15.96 -0.28
C VAL A 201 -9.42 16.51 0.56
N ILE A 202 -8.56 15.63 1.06
CA ILE A 202 -7.31 15.98 1.73
C ILE A 202 -6.12 15.69 0.82
N ASN A 203 -5.03 16.43 0.99
CA ASN A 203 -3.81 16.23 0.21
C ASN A 203 -2.99 15.04 0.75
N GLY A 204 -3.13 13.87 0.14
CA GLY A 204 -2.38 12.65 0.47
C GLY A 204 -0.93 12.64 -0.04
N ASP A 205 -0.47 13.71 -0.71
CA ASP A 205 0.94 13.85 -1.11
C ASP A 205 1.82 14.53 -0.06
N LYS A 206 1.23 15.06 1.04
CA LYS A 206 1.97 15.65 2.15
C LYS A 206 2.79 14.60 2.92
N ASP A 207 2.14 13.50 3.29
CA ASP A 207 2.72 12.35 4.00
C ASP A 207 2.06 11.05 3.55
N ASP A 208 2.40 9.93 4.18
CA ASP A 208 1.81 8.61 3.89
C ASP A 208 1.24 7.93 5.16
N LEU A 209 0.97 8.67 6.24
CA LEU A 209 0.44 8.15 7.52
C LEU A 209 -1.09 8.04 7.47
N ARG A 210 -1.61 7.16 6.60
CA ARG A 210 -3.05 7.05 6.28
C ARG A 210 -3.95 6.68 7.47
N PHE A 211 -3.40 6.05 8.50
CA PHE A 211 -4.11 5.71 9.74
C PHE A 211 -4.40 6.93 10.63
N LEU A 212 -3.74 8.07 10.39
CA LEU A 212 -3.99 9.36 11.05
C LEU A 212 -4.99 10.24 10.30
N ASP A 213 -5.37 9.88 9.07
CA ASP A 213 -6.31 10.67 8.29
C ASP A 213 -7.69 10.75 8.98
N PRO A 214 -8.40 11.86 8.88
CA PRO A 214 -9.80 11.96 9.29
C PRO A 214 -10.64 10.88 8.61
N LYS A 215 -11.74 10.47 9.24
CA LYS A 215 -12.69 9.53 8.63
C LYS A 215 -13.54 10.21 7.55
N ASN A 216 -14.02 9.43 6.59
CA ASN A 216 -14.89 9.88 5.51
C ASN A 216 -14.27 10.99 4.65
N VAL A 217 -13.02 10.81 4.29
CA VAL A 217 -12.31 11.70 3.38
C VAL A 217 -11.89 10.99 2.10
N VAL A 218 -11.70 11.79 1.05
CA VAL A 218 -10.95 11.40 -0.13
C VAL A 218 -9.50 11.82 0.05
N VAL A 219 -8.61 10.85 -0.10
CA VAL A 219 -7.16 11.08 -0.10
C VAL A 219 -6.73 11.39 -1.54
N GLY A 220 -6.56 12.67 -1.87
CA GLY A 220 -6.12 13.12 -3.19
C GLY A 220 -4.64 12.84 -3.40
N LEU A 221 -4.32 12.17 -4.50
CA LEU A 221 -2.96 11.82 -4.90
C LEU A 221 -2.71 12.32 -6.32
N LYS A 222 -1.57 12.97 -6.56
CA LYS A 222 -1.17 13.41 -7.90
C LYS A 222 -0.69 12.23 -8.75
N ALA A 223 -1.11 12.16 -10.01
CA ALA A 223 -0.64 11.17 -10.96
C ALA A 223 0.89 11.21 -11.15
N LYS A 224 1.53 10.04 -11.05
CA LYS A 224 2.99 9.87 -11.16
C LYS A 224 3.32 8.78 -12.18
N GLY A 225 4.54 8.84 -12.75
CA GLY A 225 4.98 7.85 -13.73
C GLY A 225 4.03 7.72 -14.91
N ALA A 226 3.70 6.50 -15.29
CA ALA A 226 2.78 6.19 -16.41
C ALA A 226 1.35 6.73 -16.17
N ALA A 227 0.91 6.89 -14.92
CA ALA A 227 -0.40 7.44 -14.58
C ALA A 227 -0.64 8.84 -15.17
N LYS A 228 0.42 9.64 -15.38
CA LYS A 228 0.29 10.97 -16.02
C LYS A 228 -0.35 10.94 -17.41
N LYS A 229 -0.24 9.80 -18.11
CA LYS A 229 -0.79 9.60 -19.46
C LYS A 229 -2.00 8.66 -19.46
N ASP A 230 -2.48 8.25 -18.31
CA ASP A 230 -3.62 7.34 -18.22
C ASP A 230 -4.91 8.00 -18.72
N LYS A 231 -5.67 7.24 -19.50
CA LYS A 231 -6.99 7.59 -20.02
C LYS A 231 -8.03 6.49 -19.78
N SER A 232 -7.69 5.54 -18.88
CA SER A 232 -8.54 4.36 -18.63
C SER A 232 -9.67 4.64 -17.63
N GLY A 233 -9.64 5.78 -16.93
CA GLY A 233 -10.53 6.08 -15.81
C GLY A 233 -9.95 5.71 -14.45
N PHE A 234 -8.72 5.18 -14.37
CA PHE A 234 -8.00 5.04 -13.12
C PHE A 234 -7.54 6.40 -12.58
N VAL A 235 -7.11 7.30 -13.45
CA VAL A 235 -6.80 8.69 -13.13
C VAL A 235 -8.02 9.56 -13.42
N VAL A 236 -8.33 10.45 -12.49
CA VAL A 236 -9.47 11.38 -12.59
C VAL A 236 -8.98 12.71 -13.12
N ASP A 237 -9.64 13.19 -14.15
CA ASP A 237 -9.53 14.57 -14.63
C ASP A 237 -10.59 15.44 -13.92
N ILE A 238 -10.23 16.69 -13.56
CA ILE A 238 -11.09 17.64 -12.84
C ILE A 238 -11.43 18.78 -13.78
#